data_afa739bcdd41865ccb00c5e6a11d9c8a
#
_entry.id   afa739bcdd41865ccb00c5e6a11d9c8a
#
_cell.length_a   1.000
_cell.length_b   1.000
_cell.length_c   1.000
_cell.angle_alpha   90.00
_cell.angle_beta   90.00
_cell.angle_gamma   90.00
#
_symmetry.space_group_name_H-M   'P 1'
#
loop_
_entity.id
_entity.type
_entity.pdbx_description
1 polymer ?
#
loop_
_entity_poly.entity_id
_entity_poly.type
_entity_poly.pdbx_seq_one_letter_code
_entity_poly.pdbx_strand_id
1 'polypeptide(L)'
;IAHTRWATHGEPNDINAHPHYSDSGNIALIHNGIIENYRVLKEALIENGYTFKSDTDTEVLVNLIEYIRTSNNCTLLEAVQQALKQVIGAYAIAVVEKGNQDQIIAARRSSPMVIGIGDKEFFLASDAASIVEYTDKIVYVNDGEVVVMDRNHPLKIVTLDNQESKIDIKKLQLSISQLEKGGYPHFMLKEIFEQPKTIVDCIRGRINPETYDVILSGIMDNRERFLNARRIIFVACGTSWHASLIGEYLIEDFCRIPVEVEYASEFRYRNPVIYPDDIVIAVSQSGETAD
;
A
#
# COMPACT_ATOMS: atom_id res chain seq x y z
N ILE A 1 13.28 0.34 13.89
CA ILE A 1 12.28 -0.14 12.94
C ILE A 1 11.74 -1.48 13.43
N ALA A 2 10.45 -1.76 13.22
CA ALA A 2 9.76 -2.98 13.63
C ALA A 2 8.70 -3.37 12.61
N HIS A 3 8.35 -4.66 12.59
CA HIS A 3 7.38 -5.21 11.64
C HIS A 3 6.72 -6.46 12.22
N THR A 4 5.39 -6.58 12.11
CA THR A 4 4.63 -7.73 12.63
C THR A 4 4.61 -8.92 11.69
N ARG A 5 5.05 -8.75 10.48
CA ARG A 5 5.15 -9.68 9.37
C ARG A 5 3.83 -10.43 9.03
N TRP A 6 3.37 -10.25 7.80
CA TRP A 6 2.46 -11.18 7.13
C TRP A 6 3.30 -12.05 6.17
N ALA A 7 3.39 -13.35 6.43
CA ALA A 7 4.30 -14.24 5.69
C ALA A 7 3.84 -14.42 4.24
N THR A 8 4.62 -13.92 3.28
CA THR A 8 4.43 -14.12 1.83
C THR A 8 5.46 -15.09 1.25
N HIS A 9 6.72 -15.00 1.70
CA HIS A 9 7.83 -15.87 1.31
C HIS A 9 8.52 -16.43 2.55
N GLY A 10 8.74 -17.75 2.58
CA GLY A 10 9.34 -18.46 3.70
C GLY A 10 8.39 -18.65 4.88
N GLU A 11 8.63 -19.69 5.66
CA GLU A 11 7.84 -20.04 6.84
C GLU A 11 7.90 -18.94 7.93
N PRO A 12 6.85 -18.80 8.78
CA PRO A 12 6.87 -17.88 9.92
C PRO A 12 7.79 -18.44 11.03
N ASN A 13 9.06 -18.05 10.98
CA ASN A 13 10.10 -18.36 11.96
C ASN A 13 11.02 -17.14 12.17
N ASP A 14 11.91 -17.23 13.14
CA ASP A 14 12.81 -16.14 13.52
C ASP A 14 13.79 -15.74 12.40
N ILE A 15 14.21 -16.68 11.56
CA ILE A 15 15.15 -16.44 10.45
C ILE A 15 14.50 -15.58 9.36
N ASN A 16 13.22 -15.82 9.13
CA ASN A 16 12.42 -15.11 8.13
C ASN A 16 11.71 -13.85 8.71
N ALA A 17 11.93 -13.52 9.99
CA ALA A 17 11.33 -12.36 10.62
C ALA A 17 12.04 -11.05 10.24
N HIS A 18 11.30 -9.96 10.19
CA HIS A 18 11.85 -8.61 10.01
C HIS A 18 12.36 -8.02 11.34
N PRO A 19 13.35 -7.14 11.31
CA PRO A 19 14.07 -6.62 10.13
C PRO A 19 15.06 -7.63 9.56
N HIS A 20 15.26 -7.60 8.24
CA HIS A 20 16.35 -8.29 7.60
C HIS A 20 17.61 -7.43 7.57
N TYR A 21 18.75 -8.07 7.70
CA TYR A 21 20.05 -7.42 7.66
C TYR A 21 20.79 -7.79 6.38
N SER A 22 21.59 -6.86 5.86
CA SER A 22 22.52 -7.14 4.79
C SER A 22 23.59 -8.13 5.23
N ASP A 23 24.29 -8.74 4.29
CA ASP A 23 25.32 -9.78 4.54
C ASP A 23 26.41 -9.31 5.50
N SER A 24 26.86 -8.04 5.39
CA SER A 24 27.79 -7.42 6.34
C SER A 24 27.16 -7.03 7.69
N GLY A 25 25.83 -6.99 7.79
CA GLY A 25 25.09 -6.50 8.96
C GLY A 25 25.10 -4.97 9.14
N ASN A 26 25.49 -4.22 8.11
CA ASN A 26 25.57 -2.75 8.19
C ASN A 26 24.26 -2.04 7.83
N ILE A 27 23.40 -2.70 7.07
CA ILE A 27 22.08 -2.17 6.66
C ILE A 27 20.99 -3.08 7.22
N ALA A 28 19.92 -2.48 7.75
CA ALA A 28 18.73 -3.20 8.17
C ALA A 28 17.50 -2.65 7.44
N LEU A 29 16.58 -3.54 7.07
CA LEU A 29 15.40 -3.23 6.26
C LEU A 29 14.16 -3.98 6.76
N ILE A 30 13.02 -3.28 6.76
CA ILE A 30 11.69 -3.85 6.87
C ILE A 30 10.93 -3.62 5.57
N HIS A 31 10.02 -4.52 5.22
CA HIS A 31 9.32 -4.52 3.95
C HIS A 31 7.90 -5.04 4.08
N ASN A 32 6.95 -4.31 3.53
CA ASN A 32 5.60 -4.74 3.19
C ASN A 32 5.49 -4.86 1.68
N GLY A 33 5.01 -5.98 1.18
CA GLY A 33 4.83 -6.20 -0.25
C GLY A 33 5.50 -7.47 -0.74
N ILE A 34 5.71 -7.55 -2.05
CA ILE A 34 6.32 -8.70 -2.73
C ILE A 34 7.24 -8.21 -3.83
N ILE A 35 8.48 -8.71 -3.85
CA ILE A 35 9.44 -8.47 -4.93
C ILE A 35 9.39 -9.63 -5.91
N GLU A 36 8.69 -9.47 -7.01
CA GLU A 36 8.39 -10.53 -7.97
C GLU A 36 9.64 -11.10 -8.63
N ASN A 37 10.62 -10.27 -8.93
CA ASN A 37 11.87 -10.67 -9.58
C ASN A 37 13.01 -11.03 -8.61
N TYR A 38 12.71 -11.31 -7.33
CA TYR A 38 13.72 -11.57 -6.30
C TYR A 38 14.67 -12.72 -6.65
N ARG A 39 14.21 -13.74 -7.36
CA ARG A 39 15.04 -14.90 -7.71
C ARG A 39 16.20 -14.52 -8.63
N VAL A 40 15.93 -13.73 -9.67
CA VAL A 40 16.96 -13.25 -10.60
C VAL A 40 17.97 -12.35 -9.88
N LEU A 41 17.49 -11.47 -8.99
CA LEU A 41 18.33 -10.60 -8.20
C LEU A 41 19.19 -11.41 -7.21
N LYS A 42 18.63 -12.45 -6.59
CA LYS A 42 19.34 -13.34 -5.67
C LYS A 42 20.47 -14.09 -6.37
N GLU A 43 20.22 -14.65 -7.55
CA GLU A 43 21.24 -15.35 -8.36
C GLU A 43 22.41 -14.42 -8.69
N ALA A 44 22.12 -13.20 -9.17
CA ALA A 44 23.15 -12.21 -9.47
C ALA A 44 23.97 -11.80 -8.22
N LEU A 45 23.32 -11.70 -7.06
CA LEU A 45 24.03 -11.39 -5.81
C LEU A 45 24.91 -12.55 -5.33
N ILE A 46 24.47 -13.79 -5.49
CA ILE A 46 25.28 -14.99 -5.19
C ILE A 46 26.53 -15.03 -6.05
N GLU A 47 26.42 -14.71 -7.34
CA GLU A 47 27.58 -14.61 -8.25
C GLU A 47 28.59 -13.50 -7.80
N ASN A 48 28.10 -12.47 -7.08
CA ASN A 48 28.91 -11.43 -6.50
C ASN A 48 29.34 -11.71 -5.04
N GLY A 49 29.16 -12.94 -4.56
CA GLY A 49 29.70 -13.42 -3.28
C GLY A 49 28.79 -13.19 -2.06
N TYR A 50 27.54 -12.76 -2.26
CA TYR A 50 26.58 -12.60 -1.16
C TYR A 50 26.01 -13.93 -0.70
N THR A 51 25.78 -14.05 0.61
CA THR A 51 25.15 -15.22 1.23
C THR A 51 23.77 -14.88 1.75
N PHE A 52 22.88 -15.88 1.79
CA PHE A 52 21.49 -15.70 2.20
C PHE A 52 21.16 -16.68 3.33
N LYS A 53 20.50 -16.18 4.37
CA LYS A 53 20.10 -16.97 5.54
C LYS A 53 18.62 -17.28 5.55
N SER A 54 17.81 -16.39 4.92
CA SER A 54 16.36 -16.51 4.88
C SER A 54 15.84 -16.89 3.49
N ASP A 55 14.57 -17.26 3.46
CA ASP A 55 13.84 -17.55 2.23
C ASP A 55 13.11 -16.31 1.70
N THR A 56 13.30 -15.12 2.32
CA THR A 56 12.53 -13.94 2.02
C THR A 56 13.08 -13.15 0.84
N ASP A 57 12.21 -12.55 0.08
CA ASP A 57 12.52 -11.55 -0.93
C ASP A 57 13.11 -10.27 -0.33
N THR A 58 12.79 -9.99 0.92
CA THR A 58 13.29 -8.84 1.68
C THR A 58 14.79 -8.89 1.92
N GLU A 59 15.35 -10.08 2.24
CA GLU A 59 16.80 -10.25 2.38
C GLU A 59 17.53 -10.00 1.05
N VAL A 60 16.88 -10.35 -0.07
CA VAL A 60 17.44 -10.06 -1.39
C VAL A 60 17.52 -8.54 -1.62
N LEU A 61 16.49 -7.80 -1.25
CA LEU A 61 16.47 -6.35 -1.42
C LEU A 61 17.53 -5.65 -0.55
N VAL A 62 17.68 -6.03 0.73
CA VAL A 62 18.68 -5.37 1.59
C VAL A 62 20.11 -5.65 1.11
N ASN A 63 20.36 -6.85 0.59
CA ASN A 63 21.65 -7.21 -0.01
C ASN A 63 21.90 -6.47 -1.34
N LEU A 64 20.87 -6.28 -2.16
CA LEU A 64 20.99 -5.46 -3.38
C LEU A 64 21.34 -4.00 -3.05
N ILE A 65 20.72 -3.43 -2.03
CA ILE A 65 21.04 -2.07 -1.56
C ILE A 65 22.50 -1.99 -1.10
N GLU A 66 22.96 -2.95 -0.32
CA GLU A 66 24.35 -3.01 0.14
C GLU A 66 25.34 -3.16 -1.03
N TYR A 67 25.07 -4.07 -1.94
CA TYR A 67 25.89 -4.28 -3.14
C TYR A 67 26.07 -2.97 -3.93
N ILE A 68 24.98 -2.26 -4.20
CA ILE A 68 25.03 -0.99 -4.92
C ILE A 68 25.77 0.08 -4.10
N ARG A 69 25.48 0.15 -2.79
CA ARG A 69 26.10 1.09 -1.84
C ARG A 69 27.61 0.98 -1.85
N THR A 70 28.12 -0.26 -1.80
CA THR A 70 29.55 -0.55 -1.72
C THR A 70 30.24 -0.46 -3.08
N SER A 71 29.64 -1.03 -4.12
CA SER A 71 30.21 -1.06 -5.48
C SER A 71 30.34 0.34 -6.08
N ASN A 72 29.34 1.19 -5.88
CA ASN A 72 29.31 2.54 -6.44
C ASN A 72 29.85 3.61 -5.49
N ASN A 73 30.19 3.26 -4.25
CA ASN A 73 30.60 4.20 -3.19
C ASN A 73 29.65 5.42 -3.10
N CYS A 74 28.35 5.16 -3.18
CA CYS A 74 27.29 6.17 -3.20
C CYS A 74 26.62 6.31 -1.82
N THR A 75 25.75 7.31 -1.62
CA THR A 75 24.98 7.47 -0.38
C THR A 75 23.92 6.36 -0.22
N LEU A 76 23.39 6.16 1.01
CA LEU A 76 22.30 5.19 1.23
C LEU A 76 21.06 5.55 0.39
N LEU A 77 20.72 6.85 0.28
CA LEU A 77 19.61 7.30 -0.56
C LEU A 77 19.80 6.88 -2.03
N GLU A 78 20.98 7.15 -2.59
CA GLU A 78 21.28 6.77 -3.97
C GLU A 78 21.29 5.26 -4.19
N ALA A 79 21.79 4.50 -3.21
CA ALA A 79 21.76 3.03 -3.26
C ALA A 79 20.32 2.49 -3.25
N VAL A 80 19.44 3.02 -2.39
CA VAL A 80 18.03 2.67 -2.35
C VAL A 80 17.35 3.01 -3.67
N GLN A 81 17.54 4.22 -4.20
CA GLN A 81 16.98 4.63 -5.49
C GLN A 81 17.39 3.71 -6.64
N GLN A 82 18.69 3.36 -6.71
CA GLN A 82 19.22 2.48 -7.75
C GLN A 82 18.73 1.03 -7.60
N ALA A 83 18.61 0.54 -6.37
CA ALA A 83 18.07 -0.79 -6.10
C ALA A 83 16.60 -0.86 -6.53
N LEU A 84 15.77 0.11 -6.13
CA LEU A 84 14.35 0.14 -6.44
C LEU A 84 14.03 0.29 -7.93
N LYS A 85 14.94 0.83 -8.73
CA LYS A 85 14.83 0.84 -10.21
C LYS A 85 14.98 -0.55 -10.83
N GLN A 86 15.58 -1.50 -10.12
CA GLN A 86 15.77 -2.88 -10.58
C GLN A 86 14.67 -3.82 -10.05
N VAL A 87 13.87 -3.35 -9.09
CA VAL A 87 12.81 -4.14 -8.44
C VAL A 87 11.51 -4.09 -9.26
N ILE A 88 10.92 -5.25 -9.46
CA ILE A 88 9.57 -5.43 -9.99
C ILE A 88 8.69 -5.94 -8.86
N GLY A 89 7.54 -5.29 -8.62
CA GLY A 89 6.59 -5.67 -7.58
C GLY A 89 6.11 -4.50 -6.74
N ALA A 90 5.42 -4.84 -5.64
CA ALA A 90 4.90 -3.89 -4.67
C ALA A 90 5.82 -3.84 -3.44
N TYR A 91 6.07 -2.64 -2.92
CA TYR A 91 6.88 -2.47 -1.73
C TYR A 91 6.49 -1.23 -0.92
N ALA A 92 6.62 -1.34 0.40
CA ALA A 92 6.81 -0.23 1.33
C ALA A 92 7.97 -0.62 2.26
N ILE A 93 9.06 0.12 2.18
CA ILE A 93 10.30 -0.21 2.89
C ILE A 93 10.74 0.91 3.82
N ALA A 94 11.40 0.51 4.92
CA ALA A 94 12.19 1.42 5.75
C ALA A 94 13.58 0.82 5.93
N VAL A 95 14.60 1.63 5.69
CA VAL A 95 16.02 1.25 5.65
C VAL A 95 16.81 2.11 6.60
N VAL A 96 17.65 1.49 7.39
CA VAL A 96 18.61 2.16 8.29
C VAL A 96 20.01 1.62 8.09
N GLU A 97 21.04 2.48 8.30
CA GLU A 97 22.45 2.13 8.18
C GLU A 97 23.18 2.31 9.52
N LYS A 98 23.98 1.34 9.92
CA LYS A 98 24.69 1.32 11.21
C LYS A 98 25.58 2.53 11.45
N GLY A 99 26.15 3.09 10.40
CA GLY A 99 27.02 4.27 10.46
C GLY A 99 26.27 5.61 10.49
N ASN A 100 24.94 5.60 10.26
CA ASN A 100 24.12 6.81 10.22
C ASN A 100 22.79 6.59 10.95
N GLN A 101 22.82 6.65 12.28
CA GLN A 101 21.69 6.36 13.15
C GLN A 101 20.63 7.48 13.20
N ASP A 102 20.93 8.65 12.65
CA ASP A 102 20.01 9.80 12.63
C ASP A 102 19.09 9.81 11.40
N GLN A 103 19.29 8.87 10.47
CA GLN A 103 18.57 8.85 9.21
C GLN A 103 17.81 7.54 8.98
N ILE A 104 16.58 7.66 8.50
CA ILE A 104 15.79 6.57 7.93
C ILE A 104 15.46 6.92 6.49
N ILE A 105 15.72 5.99 5.57
CA ILE A 105 15.26 6.08 4.18
C ILE A 105 14.03 5.19 4.04
N ALA A 106 12.94 5.74 3.52
CA ALA A 106 11.73 4.98 3.26
C ALA A 106 11.28 5.18 1.80
N ALA A 107 10.62 4.19 1.24
CA ALA A 107 10.08 4.28 -0.12
C ALA A 107 8.87 3.37 -0.28
N ARG A 108 7.96 3.74 -1.19
CA ARG A 108 6.81 2.89 -1.50
C ARG A 108 6.51 2.78 -2.99
N ARG A 109 5.87 1.66 -3.32
CA ARG A 109 5.18 1.42 -4.59
C ARG A 109 4.07 0.40 -4.33
N SER A 110 2.82 0.79 -4.56
CA SER A 110 1.61 -0.05 -4.42
C SER A 110 1.31 -0.59 -3.01
N SER A 111 2.19 -0.38 -2.02
CA SER A 111 1.95 -0.73 -0.61
C SER A 111 1.78 0.55 0.23
N PRO A 112 0.89 0.58 1.26
CA PRO A 112 0.60 1.81 2.00
C PRO A 112 1.78 2.28 2.84
N MET A 113 1.95 3.62 2.91
CA MET A 113 2.93 4.28 3.75
C MET A 113 2.49 5.70 4.09
N VAL A 114 2.59 6.05 5.34
CA VAL A 114 2.28 7.38 5.86
C VAL A 114 3.40 7.86 6.79
N ILE A 115 3.72 9.15 6.70
CA ILE A 115 4.67 9.83 7.57
C ILE A 115 3.90 10.75 8.51
N GLY A 116 4.14 10.63 9.82
CA GLY A 116 3.70 11.59 10.82
C GLY A 116 4.79 12.62 11.09
N ILE A 117 4.41 13.89 11.22
CA ILE A 117 5.31 14.98 11.58
C ILE A 117 4.99 15.42 13.01
N GLY A 118 5.85 15.05 13.94
CA GLY A 118 5.78 15.44 15.35
C GLY A 118 6.61 16.67 15.68
N ASP A 119 6.78 16.95 16.98
CA ASP A 119 7.67 18.00 17.46
C ASP A 119 9.11 17.46 17.52
N LYS A 120 9.95 17.83 16.52
CA LYS A 120 11.33 17.37 16.35
C LYS A 120 11.48 15.85 16.14
N GLU A 121 10.45 15.22 15.64
CA GLU A 121 10.47 13.78 15.36
C GLU A 121 9.59 13.44 14.16
N PHE A 122 9.84 12.29 13.56
CA PHE A 122 9.07 11.73 12.47
C PHE A 122 8.58 10.33 12.85
N PHE A 123 7.40 10.00 12.39
CA PHE A 123 6.81 8.67 12.51
C PHE A 123 6.63 8.07 11.13
N LEU A 124 6.89 6.79 10.97
CA LEU A 124 6.65 6.05 9.75
C LEU A 124 5.75 4.86 10.07
N ALA A 125 4.66 4.72 9.33
CA ALA A 125 3.76 3.59 9.49
C ALA A 125 3.10 3.20 8.16
N SER A 126 2.53 2.00 8.12
CA SER A 126 1.66 1.56 7.03
C SER A 126 0.24 2.13 7.14
N ASP A 127 -0.18 2.55 8.35
CA ASP A 127 -1.52 3.09 8.60
C ASP A 127 -1.45 4.31 9.53
N ALA A 128 -2.24 5.35 9.21
CA ALA A 128 -2.32 6.57 9.99
C ALA A 128 -2.88 6.35 11.41
N ALA A 129 -3.66 5.29 11.62
CA ALA A 129 -4.20 4.94 12.92
C ALA A 129 -3.14 4.71 13.99
N SER A 130 -1.98 4.19 13.61
CA SER A 130 -0.86 3.95 14.54
C SER A 130 -0.09 5.23 14.93
N ILE A 131 -0.34 6.34 14.24
CA ILE A 131 0.37 7.62 14.43
C ILE A 131 -0.50 8.66 15.14
N VAL A 132 -1.83 8.52 15.09
CA VAL A 132 -2.79 9.56 15.52
C VAL A 132 -2.62 10.01 16.97
N GLU A 133 -2.10 9.15 17.86
CA GLU A 133 -1.81 9.50 19.26
C GLU A 133 -0.64 10.48 19.40
N TYR A 134 0.24 10.54 18.42
CA TYR A 134 1.48 11.31 18.47
C TYR A 134 1.40 12.60 17.67
N THR A 135 0.68 12.59 16.54
CA THR A 135 0.52 13.76 15.68
C THR A 135 -0.72 13.67 14.79
N ASP A 136 -1.32 14.82 14.51
CA ASP A 136 -2.39 14.97 13.52
C ASP A 136 -1.88 15.45 12.15
N LYS A 137 -0.57 15.72 12.01
CA LYS A 137 0.07 16.16 10.76
C LYS A 137 0.68 14.97 10.05
N ILE A 138 0.09 14.62 8.91
CA ILE A 138 0.53 13.46 8.14
C ILE A 138 0.86 13.83 6.70
N VAL A 139 1.70 13.03 6.08
CA VAL A 139 2.02 13.05 4.66
C VAL A 139 1.85 11.63 4.12
N TYR A 140 1.00 11.49 3.11
CA TYR A 140 0.94 10.24 2.34
C TYR A 140 2.03 10.24 1.29
N VAL A 141 2.80 9.16 1.27
CA VAL A 141 3.86 8.97 0.28
C VAL A 141 3.25 8.41 -1.00
N ASN A 142 3.59 8.96 -2.16
CA ASN A 142 3.09 8.47 -3.45
C ASN A 142 4.00 7.37 -4.01
N ASP A 143 3.49 6.63 -4.98
CA ASP A 143 4.26 5.58 -5.66
C ASP A 143 5.51 6.16 -6.35
N GLY A 144 6.64 5.47 -6.14
CA GLY A 144 7.92 5.90 -6.69
C GLY A 144 8.59 7.07 -5.96
N GLU A 145 8.04 7.50 -4.81
CA GLU A 145 8.69 8.45 -3.93
C GLU A 145 9.59 7.76 -2.91
N VAL A 146 10.69 8.43 -2.60
CA VAL A 146 11.65 8.06 -1.56
C VAL A 146 11.71 9.17 -0.53
N VAL A 147 11.51 8.81 0.71
CA VAL A 147 11.47 9.72 1.87
C VAL A 147 12.78 9.64 2.63
N VAL A 148 13.34 10.80 2.94
CA VAL A 148 14.49 10.93 3.83
C VAL A 148 14.02 11.59 5.12
N MET A 149 13.98 10.81 6.19
CA MET A 149 13.71 11.29 7.54
C MET A 149 15.07 11.38 8.27
N ASP A 150 15.49 12.59 8.54
CA ASP A 150 16.76 12.88 9.22
C ASP A 150 16.44 13.70 10.48
N ARG A 151 17.03 13.30 11.63
CA ARG A 151 16.76 13.96 12.91
C ARG A 151 17.11 15.46 12.91
N ASN A 152 18.09 15.84 12.12
CA ASN A 152 18.65 17.18 12.11
C ASN A 152 18.18 18.05 10.93
N HIS A 153 17.38 17.47 10.02
CA HIS A 153 16.95 18.14 8.80
C HIS A 153 15.43 18.04 8.60
N PRO A 154 14.81 18.98 7.88
CA PRO A 154 13.42 18.86 7.47
C PRO A 154 13.16 17.58 6.67
N LEU A 155 11.92 17.11 6.73
CA LEU A 155 11.46 16.00 5.89
C LEU A 155 11.76 16.29 4.42
N LYS A 156 12.39 15.35 3.74
CA LYS A 156 12.68 15.44 2.31
C LYS A 156 12.02 14.27 1.57
N ILE A 157 11.33 14.57 0.48
CA ILE A 157 10.73 13.56 -0.42
C ILE A 157 11.29 13.80 -1.81
N VAL A 158 11.78 12.75 -2.43
CA VAL A 158 12.32 12.75 -3.79
C VAL A 158 11.78 11.58 -4.60
N THR A 159 11.80 11.68 -5.90
CA THR A 159 11.50 10.54 -6.79
C THR A 159 12.69 9.60 -6.90
N LEU A 160 12.49 8.43 -7.54
CA LEU A 160 13.60 7.53 -7.86
C LEU A 160 14.66 8.18 -8.77
N ASP A 161 14.32 9.24 -9.49
CA ASP A 161 15.24 10.04 -10.32
C ASP A 161 15.81 11.27 -9.58
N ASN A 162 15.70 11.29 -8.26
CA ASN A 162 16.21 12.33 -7.36
C ASN A 162 15.61 13.73 -7.63
N GLN A 163 14.40 13.81 -8.15
CA GLN A 163 13.66 15.06 -8.28
C GLN A 163 12.88 15.33 -7.00
N GLU A 164 12.91 16.56 -6.51
CA GLU A 164 12.16 16.93 -5.30
C GLU A 164 10.66 16.88 -5.53
N SER A 165 9.95 16.17 -4.64
CA SER A 165 8.50 16.10 -4.60
C SER A 165 7.92 17.15 -3.65
N LYS A 166 6.76 17.71 -4.01
CA LYS A 166 6.04 18.62 -3.12
C LYS A 166 5.46 17.86 -1.94
N ILE A 167 5.79 18.30 -0.73
CA ILE A 167 5.24 17.74 0.50
C ILE A 167 3.85 18.32 0.74
N ASP A 168 2.82 17.46 0.73
CA ASP A 168 1.43 17.83 1.02
C ASP A 168 1.07 17.37 2.44
N ILE A 169 1.18 18.28 3.41
CA ILE A 169 0.87 18.00 4.80
C ILE A 169 -0.64 18.06 4.99
N LYS A 170 -1.25 16.92 5.33
CA LYS A 170 -2.68 16.82 5.64
C LYS A 170 -2.89 16.74 7.14
N LYS A 171 -4.04 17.29 7.58
CA LYS A 171 -4.47 17.12 8.96
C LYS A 171 -5.35 15.89 9.07
N LEU A 172 -4.94 14.96 9.93
CA LEU A 172 -5.71 13.75 10.20
C LEU A 172 -6.98 14.11 10.96
N GLN A 173 -8.14 13.71 10.43
CA GLN A 173 -9.45 13.96 11.07
C GLN A 173 -9.95 12.76 11.89
N LEU A 174 -9.09 11.76 12.12
CA LEU A 174 -9.43 10.60 12.93
C LEU A 174 -9.37 10.97 14.43
N SER A 175 -10.40 10.61 15.18
CA SER A 175 -10.38 10.70 16.65
C SER A 175 -9.91 9.38 17.27
N ILE A 176 -9.21 9.45 18.39
CA ILE A 176 -8.76 8.27 19.16
C ILE A 176 -9.96 7.36 19.48
N SER A 177 -11.12 7.93 19.78
CA SER A 177 -12.34 7.16 20.06
C SER A 177 -12.83 6.30 18.90
N GLN A 178 -12.48 6.66 17.65
CA GLN A 178 -12.81 5.84 16.47
C GLN A 178 -11.87 4.63 16.31
N LEU A 179 -10.67 4.73 16.85
CA LEU A 179 -9.65 3.67 16.83
C LEU A 179 -9.78 2.70 18.00
N GLU A 180 -10.43 3.13 19.08
CA GLU A 180 -10.66 2.27 20.24
C GLU A 180 -11.79 1.28 19.99
N LYS A 181 -11.73 0.13 20.67
CA LYS A 181 -12.79 -0.88 20.61
C LYS A 181 -14.14 -0.42 21.17
N GLY A 182 -14.21 0.76 21.82
CA GLY A 182 -15.44 1.34 22.33
C GLY A 182 -16.16 0.45 23.35
N GLY A 183 -15.41 -0.32 24.17
CA GLY A 183 -15.96 -1.28 25.13
C GLY A 183 -16.26 -2.67 24.57
N TYR A 184 -16.08 -2.89 23.29
CA TYR A 184 -16.23 -4.21 22.67
C TYR A 184 -14.96 -5.06 22.83
N PRO A 185 -15.05 -6.38 23.01
CA PRO A 185 -13.90 -7.27 23.14
C PRO A 185 -13.10 -7.37 21.83
N HIS A 186 -13.77 -7.21 20.65
CA HIS A 186 -13.19 -7.35 19.33
C HIS A 186 -13.64 -6.22 18.39
N PHE A 187 -12.79 -5.79 17.47
CA PHE A 187 -13.14 -4.79 16.44
C PHE A 187 -14.29 -5.25 15.56
N MET A 188 -14.31 -6.50 15.11
CA MET A 188 -15.42 -7.03 14.32
C MET A 188 -16.76 -6.89 15.03
N LEU A 189 -16.83 -7.14 16.34
CA LEU A 189 -18.06 -6.96 17.09
C LEU A 189 -18.47 -5.49 17.17
N LYS A 190 -17.52 -4.58 17.39
CA LYS A 190 -17.76 -3.13 17.30
C LYS A 190 -18.34 -2.75 15.93
N GLU A 191 -17.71 -3.17 14.85
CA GLU A 191 -18.14 -2.89 13.48
C GLU A 191 -19.54 -3.40 13.19
N ILE A 192 -19.89 -4.61 13.66
CA ILE A 192 -21.25 -5.16 13.56
C ILE A 192 -22.28 -4.22 14.19
N PHE A 193 -22.01 -3.74 15.41
CA PHE A 193 -22.93 -2.84 16.11
C PHE A 193 -22.90 -1.40 15.59
N GLU A 194 -21.85 -0.98 14.92
CA GLU A 194 -21.76 0.34 14.28
C GLU A 194 -22.46 0.41 12.90
N GLN A 195 -22.84 -0.71 12.31
CA GLN A 195 -23.46 -0.75 10.97
C GLN A 195 -24.65 0.23 10.80
N PRO A 196 -25.58 0.38 11.76
CA PRO A 196 -26.69 1.33 11.58
C PRO A 196 -26.20 2.77 11.37
N LYS A 197 -25.10 3.15 12.01
CA LYS A 197 -24.49 4.48 11.85
C LYS A 197 -23.66 4.57 10.58
N THR A 198 -22.78 3.59 10.34
CA THR A 198 -21.85 3.61 9.20
C THR A 198 -22.58 3.53 7.87
N ILE A 199 -23.70 2.80 7.78
CA ILE A 199 -24.55 2.79 6.58
C ILE A 199 -25.15 4.18 6.32
N VAL A 200 -25.68 4.84 7.34
CA VAL A 200 -26.21 6.21 7.20
C VAL A 200 -25.11 7.19 6.79
N ASP A 201 -23.93 7.08 7.39
CA ASP A 201 -22.79 7.94 7.05
C ASP A 201 -22.31 7.69 5.60
N CYS A 202 -22.34 6.44 5.15
CA CYS A 202 -21.97 6.06 3.78
C CYS A 202 -22.91 6.63 2.71
N ILE A 203 -24.21 6.69 2.98
CA ILE A 203 -25.21 7.20 2.03
C ILE A 203 -25.46 8.70 2.15
N ARG A 204 -24.88 9.35 3.17
CA ARG A 204 -25.08 10.79 3.42
C ARG A 204 -24.64 11.63 2.24
N GLY A 205 -25.55 12.49 1.73
CA GLY A 205 -25.32 13.32 0.54
C GLY A 205 -25.32 12.56 -0.79
N ARG A 206 -25.57 11.26 -0.77
CA ARG A 206 -25.66 10.40 -1.97
C ARG A 206 -27.09 10.00 -2.33
N ILE A 207 -28.04 10.31 -1.47
CA ILE A 207 -29.46 10.14 -1.73
C ILE A 207 -30.14 11.47 -1.50
N ASN A 208 -30.90 11.95 -2.48
CA ASN A 208 -31.73 13.12 -2.33
C ASN A 208 -32.94 12.74 -1.45
N PRO A 209 -33.14 13.38 -0.28
CA PRO A 209 -34.21 12.99 0.63
C PRO A 209 -35.63 13.34 0.12
N GLU A 210 -35.74 14.23 -0.87
CA GLU A 210 -37.04 14.68 -1.43
C GLU A 210 -37.46 13.82 -2.63
N THR A 211 -36.50 13.50 -3.52
CA THR A 211 -36.78 12.75 -4.77
C THR A 211 -36.39 11.28 -4.69
N TYR A 212 -35.62 10.90 -3.67
CA TYR A 212 -34.99 9.59 -3.50
C TYR A 212 -33.99 9.21 -4.62
N ASP A 213 -33.58 10.19 -5.43
CA ASP A 213 -32.57 9.97 -6.46
C ASP A 213 -31.19 9.73 -5.86
N VAL A 214 -30.43 8.85 -6.49
CA VAL A 214 -29.05 8.58 -6.13
C VAL A 214 -28.13 9.62 -6.80
N ILE A 215 -27.32 10.29 -5.99
CA ILE A 215 -26.36 11.32 -6.43
C ILE A 215 -24.95 10.74 -6.34
N LEU A 216 -24.42 10.30 -7.48
CA LEU A 216 -23.04 9.82 -7.63
C LEU A 216 -22.39 10.58 -8.79
N SER A 217 -21.73 11.69 -8.47
CA SER A 217 -21.22 12.65 -9.46
C SER A 217 -20.36 11.99 -10.54
N GLY A 218 -19.41 11.14 -10.18
CA GLY A 218 -18.55 10.45 -11.15
C GLY A 218 -19.31 9.52 -12.10
N ILE A 219 -20.42 8.91 -11.66
CA ILE A 219 -21.28 8.10 -12.51
C ILE A 219 -22.14 9.01 -13.40
N MET A 220 -22.65 10.10 -12.85
CA MET A 220 -23.47 11.05 -13.61
C MET A 220 -22.66 11.71 -14.74
N ASP A 221 -21.41 12.05 -14.50
CA ASP A 221 -20.50 12.60 -15.52
C ASP A 221 -20.22 11.60 -16.67
N ASN A 222 -20.39 10.33 -16.42
CA ASN A 222 -20.19 9.24 -17.38
C ASN A 222 -21.49 8.49 -17.74
N ARG A 223 -22.64 9.13 -17.50
CA ARG A 223 -23.96 8.49 -17.64
C ARG A 223 -24.17 7.77 -18.97
N GLU A 224 -23.80 8.39 -20.07
CA GLU A 224 -23.96 7.80 -21.42
C GLU A 224 -23.13 6.51 -21.60
N ARG A 225 -21.96 6.44 -20.99
CA ARG A 225 -21.14 5.22 -21.02
C ARG A 225 -21.82 4.09 -20.26
N PHE A 226 -22.40 4.38 -19.09
CA PHE A 226 -23.13 3.38 -18.30
C PHE A 226 -24.39 2.90 -19.00
N LEU A 227 -25.15 3.80 -19.64
CA LEU A 227 -26.38 3.45 -20.37
C LEU A 227 -26.10 2.60 -21.62
N ASN A 228 -24.95 2.75 -22.23
CA ASN A 228 -24.53 2.00 -23.43
C ASN A 228 -23.56 0.87 -23.10
N ALA A 229 -23.37 0.54 -21.83
CA ALA A 229 -22.45 -0.52 -21.42
C ALA A 229 -22.88 -1.87 -21.99
N ARG A 230 -21.96 -2.55 -22.64
CA ARG A 230 -22.16 -3.91 -23.13
C ARG A 230 -22.15 -4.92 -21.98
N ARG A 231 -21.22 -4.69 -21.01
CA ARG A 231 -20.96 -5.56 -19.89
C ARG A 231 -20.35 -4.73 -18.77
N ILE A 232 -20.60 -5.14 -17.54
CA ILE A 232 -19.92 -4.60 -16.35
C ILE A 232 -19.03 -5.70 -15.78
N ILE A 233 -17.77 -5.35 -15.44
CA ILE A 233 -16.82 -6.25 -14.80
C ILE A 233 -16.44 -5.64 -13.46
N PHE A 234 -16.78 -6.31 -12.37
CA PHE A 234 -16.27 -5.97 -11.05
C PHE A 234 -14.94 -6.66 -10.81
N VAL A 235 -13.98 -5.90 -10.30
CA VAL A 235 -12.64 -6.39 -9.96
C VAL A 235 -12.39 -6.09 -8.49
N ALA A 236 -12.22 -7.11 -7.67
CA ALA A 236 -12.13 -6.96 -6.22
C ALA A 236 -11.44 -8.15 -5.55
N CYS A 237 -11.09 -7.99 -4.27
CA CYS A 237 -10.58 -9.04 -3.40
C CYS A 237 -11.36 -9.09 -2.08
N GLY A 238 -11.37 -10.25 -1.43
CA GLY A 238 -11.95 -10.44 -0.09
C GLY A 238 -13.42 -10.07 -0.01
N THR A 239 -13.80 -9.31 1.01
CA THR A 239 -15.20 -8.90 1.25
C THR A 239 -15.74 -7.97 0.16
N SER A 240 -14.89 -7.20 -0.50
CA SER A 240 -15.27 -6.38 -1.67
C SER A 240 -15.69 -7.25 -2.86
N TRP A 241 -15.02 -8.39 -3.06
CA TRP A 241 -15.42 -9.37 -4.07
C TRP A 241 -16.79 -9.98 -3.75
N HIS A 242 -17.04 -10.34 -2.49
CA HIS A 242 -18.36 -10.83 -2.07
C HIS A 242 -19.47 -9.78 -2.22
N ALA A 243 -19.19 -8.51 -1.94
CA ALA A 243 -20.14 -7.42 -2.18
C ALA A 243 -20.43 -7.26 -3.69
N SER A 244 -19.41 -7.45 -4.53
CA SER A 244 -19.55 -7.38 -5.99
C SER A 244 -20.45 -8.49 -6.55
N LEU A 245 -20.41 -9.71 -5.98
CA LEU A 245 -21.34 -10.78 -6.35
C LEU A 245 -22.82 -10.40 -6.11
N ILE A 246 -23.09 -9.67 -5.03
CA ILE A 246 -24.46 -9.16 -4.79
C ILE A 246 -24.79 -8.07 -5.83
N GLY A 247 -23.82 -7.22 -6.16
CA GLY A 247 -23.95 -6.22 -7.21
C GLY A 247 -24.26 -6.84 -8.58
N GLU A 248 -23.64 -7.97 -8.92
CA GLU A 248 -23.90 -8.76 -10.13
C GLU A 248 -25.39 -9.13 -10.21
N TYR A 249 -25.93 -9.82 -9.20
CA TYR A 249 -27.34 -10.22 -9.19
C TYR A 249 -28.29 -9.03 -9.31
N LEU A 250 -28.01 -7.93 -8.60
CA LEU A 250 -28.89 -6.76 -8.63
C LEU A 250 -28.87 -6.05 -9.99
N ILE A 251 -27.69 -5.88 -10.59
CA ILE A 251 -27.56 -5.19 -11.88
C ILE A 251 -28.14 -6.06 -13.01
N GLU A 252 -27.87 -7.35 -13.00
CA GLU A 252 -28.45 -8.26 -14.00
C GLU A 252 -29.98 -8.32 -13.92
N ASP A 253 -30.52 -8.33 -12.69
CA ASP A 253 -31.95 -8.36 -12.50
C ASP A 253 -32.64 -7.05 -12.89
N PHE A 254 -32.12 -5.92 -12.46
CA PHE A 254 -32.76 -4.62 -12.67
C PHE A 254 -32.38 -3.95 -14.00
N CYS A 255 -31.12 -4.07 -14.44
CA CYS A 255 -30.65 -3.38 -15.62
C CYS A 255 -30.55 -4.27 -16.86
N ARG A 256 -30.58 -5.58 -16.71
CA ARG A 256 -30.44 -6.58 -17.78
C ARG A 256 -29.13 -6.42 -18.57
N ILE A 257 -28.08 -5.97 -17.89
CA ILE A 257 -26.72 -5.85 -18.42
C ILE A 257 -25.92 -7.02 -17.85
N PRO A 258 -25.20 -7.81 -18.67
CA PRO A 258 -24.34 -8.88 -18.18
C PRO A 258 -23.26 -8.34 -17.23
N VAL A 259 -23.04 -9.02 -16.13
CA VAL A 259 -22.02 -8.66 -15.14
C VAL A 259 -21.07 -9.84 -14.90
N GLU A 260 -19.82 -9.56 -14.73
CA GLU A 260 -18.78 -10.51 -14.34
C GLU A 260 -18.10 -10.01 -13.07
N VAL A 261 -17.77 -10.93 -12.15
CA VAL A 261 -17.04 -10.59 -10.91
C VAL A 261 -15.75 -11.38 -10.87
N GLU A 262 -14.64 -10.66 -10.92
CA GLU A 262 -13.30 -11.21 -11.02
C GLU A 262 -12.50 -10.95 -9.74
N TYR A 263 -11.67 -11.91 -9.36
CA TYR A 263 -10.60 -11.62 -8.40
C TYR A 263 -9.57 -10.68 -9.01
N ALA A 264 -9.20 -9.63 -8.31
CA ALA A 264 -8.25 -8.64 -8.81
C ALA A 264 -6.89 -9.27 -9.13
N SER A 265 -6.41 -10.22 -8.33
CA SER A 265 -5.21 -11.02 -8.60
C SER A 265 -5.27 -11.72 -9.95
N GLU A 266 -6.37 -12.45 -10.22
CA GLU A 266 -6.54 -13.18 -11.47
C GLU A 266 -6.70 -12.23 -12.66
N PHE A 267 -7.48 -11.17 -12.50
CA PHE A 267 -7.69 -10.16 -13.53
C PHE A 267 -6.38 -9.49 -13.96
N ARG A 268 -5.48 -9.21 -13.02
CA ARG A 268 -4.16 -8.62 -13.27
C ARG A 268 -3.27 -9.51 -14.15
N TYR A 269 -3.28 -10.82 -13.92
CA TYR A 269 -2.30 -11.72 -14.54
C TYR A 269 -2.81 -12.49 -15.76
N ARG A 270 -4.13 -12.66 -15.91
CA ARG A 270 -4.70 -13.48 -17.00
C ARG A 270 -4.86 -12.77 -18.34
N ASN A 271 -4.50 -11.48 -18.45
CA ASN A 271 -4.69 -10.66 -19.66
C ASN A 271 -6.14 -10.72 -20.19
N PRO A 272 -7.13 -10.19 -19.44
CA PRO A 272 -8.54 -10.32 -19.74
C PRO A 272 -8.92 -9.64 -21.08
N VAL A 273 -9.92 -10.18 -21.75
CA VAL A 273 -10.49 -9.54 -22.96
C VAL A 273 -11.45 -8.44 -22.52
N ILE A 274 -11.13 -7.20 -22.83
CA ILE A 274 -11.93 -6.01 -22.50
C ILE A 274 -12.26 -5.29 -23.81
N TYR A 275 -13.52 -4.93 -23.99
CA TYR A 275 -14.00 -4.17 -25.12
C TYR A 275 -14.16 -2.68 -24.77
N PRO A 276 -14.15 -1.77 -25.75
CA PRO A 276 -14.28 -0.32 -25.49
C PRO A 276 -15.59 0.09 -24.79
N ASP A 277 -16.63 -0.71 -24.94
CA ASP A 277 -17.96 -0.55 -24.35
C ASP A 277 -18.18 -1.38 -23.07
N ASP A 278 -17.16 -2.07 -22.58
CA ASP A 278 -17.17 -2.66 -21.24
C ASP A 278 -16.91 -1.58 -20.18
N ILE A 279 -17.54 -1.72 -19.02
CA ILE A 279 -17.27 -0.91 -17.81
C ILE A 279 -16.53 -1.79 -16.81
N VAL A 280 -15.35 -1.39 -16.39
CA VAL A 280 -14.60 -2.06 -15.31
C VAL A 280 -14.72 -1.23 -14.03
N ILE A 281 -15.20 -1.86 -12.95
CA ILE A 281 -15.39 -1.25 -11.64
C ILE A 281 -14.48 -1.95 -10.63
N ALA A 282 -13.44 -1.25 -10.20
CA ALA A 282 -12.59 -1.71 -9.11
C ALA A 282 -13.23 -1.35 -7.76
N VAL A 283 -13.45 -2.36 -6.90
CA VAL A 283 -14.01 -2.17 -5.56
C VAL A 283 -12.93 -2.43 -4.52
N SER A 284 -12.47 -1.36 -3.87
CA SER A 284 -11.43 -1.44 -2.84
C SER A 284 -11.83 -0.61 -1.62
N GLN A 285 -11.64 -1.16 -0.42
CA GLN A 285 -11.88 -0.45 0.83
C GLN A 285 -10.70 0.49 1.16
N SER A 286 -9.49 -0.04 1.12
CA SER A 286 -8.28 0.74 1.46
C SER A 286 -7.72 1.54 0.29
N GLY A 287 -7.97 1.12 -0.95
CA GLY A 287 -7.31 1.64 -2.14
C GLY A 287 -5.83 1.22 -2.25
N GLU A 288 -5.38 0.31 -1.39
CA GLU A 288 -3.97 -0.01 -1.18
C GLU A 288 -3.67 -1.51 -1.36
N THR A 289 -4.64 -2.29 -1.82
CA THR A 289 -4.42 -3.71 -2.12
C THR A 289 -3.47 -3.82 -3.31
N ALA A 290 -2.48 -4.71 -3.23
CA ALA A 290 -1.44 -4.86 -4.25
C ALA A 290 -1.96 -5.32 -5.63
N ASP A 291 -3.15 -5.90 -5.65
CA ASP A 291 -3.82 -6.44 -6.84
C ASP A 291 -4.66 -5.41 -7.61
#